data_f175bf239d1337929131cddbd8180340
#
_entry.id   f175bf239d1337929131cddbd8180340
#
_cell.length_a   1.000
_cell.length_b   1.000
_cell.length_c   1.000
_cell.angle_alpha   90.00
_cell.angle_beta   90.00
_cell.angle_gamma   90.00
#
_symmetry.space_group_name_H-M   'P 1'
#
loop_
_entity.id
_entity.type
_entity.pdbx_description
1 polymer ?
#
loop_
_entity_poly.entity_id
_entity_poly.type
_entity_poly.pdbx_seq_one_letter_code
_entity_poly.pdbx_strand_id
1 'polypeptide(L)'
;MSLNTELELELKSRGADWVSFVDISHLSVAQTKGYRSAILIGLVLSPGYLRKVAHATDYVREMIRCKQVHVDEFHLKELQADQLADYLADYLTQKGYPAYSQSEDSIYLTGFYNEKTKSTPLPHKTIARLAGLGWIGKHNLLVTPEYGSAICLCTVLTDAPITTQEVEAPLSSQCGRCGVCQAICVDNVIKGKAWDVSTSRDGVLDVYQCTTCFKCVVHCPWTQKYIQRNCGY
;
A
#
# COMPACT_ATOMS: atom_id res chain seq x y z
N MET A 1 27.06 -4.72 11.27
CA MET A 1 25.60 -4.68 11.06
C MET A 1 25.34 -4.79 9.58
N SER A 2 24.38 -5.61 9.12
CA SER A 2 24.06 -5.68 7.70
C SER A 2 23.37 -4.39 7.24
N LEU A 3 23.43 -4.08 5.94
CA LEU A 3 22.73 -2.90 5.40
C LEU A 3 21.21 -3.00 5.65
N ASN A 4 20.61 -4.18 5.49
CA ASN A 4 19.20 -4.41 5.81
C ASN A 4 18.85 -4.00 7.24
N THR A 5 19.63 -4.47 8.22
CA THR A 5 19.40 -4.16 9.63
C THR A 5 19.53 -2.67 9.90
N GLU A 6 20.52 -2.02 9.30
CA GLU A 6 20.73 -0.57 9.40
C GLU A 6 19.51 0.20 8.86
N LEU A 7 19.06 -0.13 7.63
CA LEU A 7 17.93 0.53 6.99
C LEU A 7 16.61 0.28 7.73
N GLU A 8 16.40 -0.94 8.23
CA GLU A 8 15.22 -1.27 9.02
C GLU A 8 15.16 -0.48 10.32
N LEU A 9 16.26 -0.43 11.08
CA LEU A 9 16.34 0.34 12.33
C LEU A 9 16.14 1.83 12.07
N GLU A 10 16.75 2.37 11.03
CA GLU A 10 16.63 3.79 10.65
C GLU A 10 15.17 4.15 10.32
N LEU A 11 14.50 3.36 9.48
CA LEU A 11 13.10 3.60 9.10
C LEU A 11 12.14 3.42 10.28
N LYS A 12 12.35 2.39 11.11
CA LYS A 12 11.54 2.18 12.33
C LYS A 12 11.70 3.30 13.35
N SER A 13 12.92 3.84 13.51
CA SER A 13 13.16 4.98 14.40
C SER A 13 12.42 6.25 13.95
N ARG A 14 12.08 6.34 12.66
CA ARG A 14 11.32 7.42 12.04
C ARG A 14 9.81 7.13 11.91
N GLY A 15 9.35 5.99 12.44
CA GLY A 15 7.94 5.66 12.55
C GLY A 15 7.40 4.69 11.50
N ALA A 16 8.25 4.02 10.72
CA ALA A 16 7.79 2.87 9.93
C ALA A 16 7.37 1.73 10.85
N ASP A 17 6.20 1.17 10.63
CA ASP A 17 5.73 0.00 11.40
C ASP A 17 6.46 -1.27 10.94
N TRP A 18 6.77 -1.38 9.65
CA TRP A 18 7.56 -2.49 9.08
C TRP A 18 8.24 -2.10 7.76
N VAL A 19 9.27 -2.89 7.42
CA VAL A 19 10.06 -2.74 6.20
C VAL A 19 10.25 -4.12 5.58
N SER A 20 10.17 -4.20 4.24
CA SER A 20 10.45 -5.44 3.50
C SER A 20 11.41 -5.17 2.35
N PHE A 21 12.30 -6.14 2.09
CA PHE A 21 13.31 -6.10 1.03
C PHE A 21 12.94 -7.13 -0.04
N VAL A 22 12.71 -6.69 -1.27
CA VAL A 22 12.09 -7.50 -2.32
C VAL A 22 12.97 -7.52 -3.56
N ASP A 23 13.21 -8.72 -4.11
CA ASP A 23 13.81 -8.86 -5.43
C ASP A 23 12.76 -8.59 -6.52
N ILE A 24 13.05 -7.59 -7.36
CA ILE A 24 12.23 -7.20 -8.50
C ILE A 24 12.97 -7.38 -9.84
N SER A 25 14.16 -8.00 -9.82
CA SER A 25 15.03 -8.16 -11.00
C SER A 25 14.39 -9.01 -12.12
N HIS A 26 13.38 -9.81 -11.78
CA HIS A 26 12.62 -10.62 -12.71
C HIS A 26 11.50 -9.85 -13.43
N LEU A 27 11.22 -8.61 -13.01
CA LEU A 27 10.21 -7.75 -13.63
C LEU A 27 10.82 -6.97 -14.81
N SER A 28 9.96 -6.42 -15.67
CA SER A 28 10.41 -5.65 -16.82
C SER A 28 11.07 -4.32 -16.42
N VAL A 29 12.02 -3.84 -17.22
CA VAL A 29 12.67 -2.53 -17.02
C VAL A 29 11.65 -1.39 -16.98
N ALA A 30 10.56 -1.48 -17.75
CA ALA A 30 9.48 -0.49 -17.71
C ALA A 30 8.81 -0.40 -16.34
N GLN A 31 8.75 -1.51 -15.59
CA GLN A 31 8.22 -1.55 -14.24
C GLN A 31 9.25 -1.08 -13.21
N THR A 32 10.49 -1.55 -13.33
CA THR A 32 11.52 -1.38 -12.30
C THR A 32 12.39 -0.14 -12.52
N LYS A 33 12.27 0.59 -13.64
CA LYS A 33 13.20 1.63 -14.07
C LYS A 33 14.65 1.14 -14.16
N GLY A 34 14.86 -0.19 -14.26
CA GLY A 34 16.18 -0.82 -14.32
C GLY A 34 16.75 -1.26 -12.96
N TYR A 35 16.13 -0.91 -11.86
CA TYR A 35 16.54 -1.34 -10.51
C TYR A 35 16.24 -2.82 -10.27
N ARG A 36 17.05 -3.46 -9.43
CA ARG A 36 16.97 -4.89 -9.13
C ARG A 36 16.21 -5.21 -7.85
N SER A 37 16.13 -4.25 -6.94
CA SER A 37 15.54 -4.43 -5.62
C SER A 37 14.57 -3.32 -5.27
N ALA A 38 13.60 -3.64 -4.42
CA ALA A 38 12.68 -2.68 -3.84
C ALA A 38 12.70 -2.78 -2.30
N ILE A 39 12.61 -1.63 -1.64
CA ILE A 39 12.41 -1.52 -0.21
C ILE A 39 11.01 -0.98 0.01
N LEU A 40 10.15 -1.80 0.59
CA LEU A 40 8.76 -1.47 0.87
C LEU A 40 8.63 -1.01 2.32
N ILE A 41 8.00 0.14 2.51
CA ILE A 41 7.75 0.78 3.80
C ILE A 41 6.24 0.69 4.08
N GLY A 42 5.87 0.26 5.28
CA GLY A 42 4.47 0.16 5.69
C GLY A 42 4.18 0.90 6.98
N LEU A 43 3.04 1.61 6.99
CA LEU A 43 2.47 2.27 8.16
C LEU A 43 1.04 1.77 8.38
N VAL A 44 0.71 1.45 9.62
CA VAL A 44 -0.58 0.85 10.00
C VAL A 44 -1.52 1.93 10.51
N LEU A 45 -2.77 1.89 10.04
CA LEU A 45 -3.84 2.75 10.53
C LEU A 45 -4.33 2.27 11.90
N SER A 46 -4.60 3.21 12.80
CA SER A 46 -5.03 2.88 14.15
C SER A 46 -6.42 2.23 14.18
N PRO A 47 -6.66 1.26 15.08
CA PRO A 47 -7.99 0.69 15.26
C PRO A 47 -9.05 1.73 15.65
N GLY A 48 -8.64 2.79 16.35
CA GLY A 48 -9.51 3.91 16.73
C GLY A 48 -10.02 4.68 15.50
N TYR A 49 -9.11 5.01 14.59
CA TYR A 49 -9.43 5.66 13.33
C TYR A 49 -10.38 4.79 12.47
N LEU A 50 -10.03 3.52 12.30
CA LEU A 50 -10.84 2.60 11.48
C LEU A 50 -12.26 2.44 12.02
N ARG A 51 -12.45 2.39 13.35
CA ARG A 51 -13.79 2.40 13.98
C ARG A 51 -14.53 3.70 13.68
N LYS A 52 -13.89 4.84 13.84
CA LYS A 52 -14.48 6.15 13.54
C LYS A 52 -15.01 6.20 12.11
N VAL A 53 -14.21 5.77 11.14
CA VAL A 53 -14.61 5.72 9.72
C VAL A 53 -15.71 4.69 9.47
N ALA A 54 -15.67 3.53 10.13
CA ALA A 54 -16.69 2.49 9.97
C ALA A 54 -18.07 2.95 10.44
N HIS A 55 -18.14 3.65 11.57
CA HIS A 55 -19.41 4.12 12.16
C HIS A 55 -19.98 5.36 11.49
N ALA A 56 -19.15 6.21 10.89
CA ALA A 56 -19.62 7.40 10.19
C ALA A 56 -20.30 7.04 8.86
N THR A 57 -21.39 7.71 8.52
CA THR A 57 -22.12 7.45 7.27
C THR A 57 -21.28 7.80 6.04
N ASP A 58 -20.62 8.96 6.06
CA ASP A 58 -19.87 9.49 4.93
C ASP A 58 -18.61 10.28 5.38
N TYR A 59 -17.76 9.60 6.15
CA TYR A 59 -16.62 10.19 6.84
C TYR A 59 -15.72 11.02 5.90
N VAL A 60 -15.27 10.43 4.80
CA VAL A 60 -14.29 11.08 3.92
C VAL A 60 -14.88 12.33 3.24
N ARG A 61 -16.14 12.25 2.76
CA ARG A 61 -16.80 13.43 2.19
C ARG A 61 -16.98 14.54 3.20
N GLU A 62 -17.27 14.19 4.46
CA GLU A 62 -17.37 15.18 5.53
C GLU A 62 -16.02 15.86 5.80
N MET A 63 -14.93 15.10 5.85
CA MET A 63 -13.58 15.65 5.99
C MET A 63 -13.22 16.60 4.85
N ILE A 64 -13.57 16.24 3.61
CA ILE A 64 -13.37 17.10 2.43
C ILE A 64 -14.22 18.37 2.56
N ARG A 65 -15.51 18.25 2.88
CA ARG A 65 -16.43 19.39 3.03
C ARG A 65 -15.96 20.36 4.09
N CYS A 66 -15.46 19.85 5.21
CA CYS A 66 -14.93 20.67 6.32
C CYS A 66 -13.48 21.14 6.08
N LYS A 67 -12.84 20.79 4.97
CA LYS A 67 -11.43 21.09 4.68
C LYS A 67 -10.46 20.57 5.74
N GLN A 68 -10.76 19.41 6.33
CA GLN A 68 -10.01 18.79 7.42
C GLN A 68 -9.19 17.57 6.98
N VAL A 69 -9.05 17.31 5.68
CA VAL A 69 -8.27 16.17 5.16
C VAL A 69 -6.82 16.21 5.67
N HIS A 70 -6.24 17.39 5.82
CA HIS A 70 -4.87 17.59 6.29
C HIS A 70 -4.60 17.12 7.73
N VAL A 71 -5.63 16.87 8.54
CA VAL A 71 -5.52 16.30 9.90
C VAL A 71 -6.09 14.89 9.99
N ASP A 72 -6.48 14.30 8.86
CA ASP A 72 -6.97 12.93 8.78
C ASP A 72 -5.82 11.92 8.92
N GLU A 73 -6.00 10.89 9.74
CA GLU A 73 -4.96 9.91 10.01
C GLU A 73 -4.49 9.19 8.75
N PHE A 74 -5.41 8.84 7.84
CA PHE A 74 -5.04 8.18 6.59
C PHE A 74 -4.14 9.08 5.75
N HIS A 75 -4.54 10.33 5.55
CA HIS A 75 -3.74 11.31 4.80
C HIS A 75 -2.37 11.54 5.44
N LEU A 76 -2.32 11.69 6.77
CA LEU A 76 -1.06 11.88 7.50
C LEU A 76 -0.13 10.66 7.36
N LYS A 77 -0.69 9.44 7.37
CA LYS A 77 0.08 8.21 7.17
C LYS A 77 0.58 8.03 5.74
N GLU A 78 -0.21 8.41 4.74
CA GLU A 78 0.26 8.43 3.34
C GLU A 78 1.41 9.41 3.17
N LEU A 79 1.26 10.65 3.65
CA LEU A 79 2.31 11.66 3.62
C LEU A 79 3.58 11.21 4.36
N GLN A 80 3.42 10.58 5.53
CA GLN A 80 4.55 10.03 6.28
C GLN A 80 5.26 8.91 5.50
N ALA A 81 4.51 8.03 4.82
CA ALA A 81 5.09 6.95 4.01
C ALA A 81 5.93 7.53 2.85
N ASP A 82 5.41 8.56 2.18
CA ASP A 82 6.11 9.26 1.11
C ASP A 82 7.39 9.95 1.61
N GLN A 83 7.31 10.67 2.73
CA GLN A 83 8.48 11.31 3.36
C GLN A 83 9.56 10.30 3.77
N LEU A 84 9.17 9.13 4.26
CA LEU A 84 10.11 8.04 4.59
C LEU A 84 10.76 7.48 3.33
N ALA A 85 10.02 7.35 2.24
CA ALA A 85 10.57 6.86 0.97
C ALA A 85 11.55 7.87 0.36
N ASP A 86 11.21 9.16 0.36
CA ASP A 86 12.10 10.21 -0.12
C ASP A 86 13.38 10.28 0.72
N TYR A 87 13.23 10.29 2.05
CA TYR A 87 14.38 10.22 2.95
C TYR A 87 15.27 9.00 2.68
N LEU A 88 14.69 7.81 2.50
CA LEU A 88 15.43 6.58 2.24
C LEU A 88 16.18 6.65 0.90
N ALA A 89 15.56 7.19 -0.15
CA ALA A 89 16.19 7.34 -1.45
C ALA A 89 17.39 8.28 -1.37
N ASP A 90 17.27 9.40 -0.67
CA ASP A 90 18.36 10.33 -0.41
C ASP A 90 19.49 9.69 0.42
N TYR A 91 19.12 8.97 1.48
CA TYR A 91 20.06 8.28 2.36
C TYR A 91 20.90 7.25 1.59
N LEU A 92 20.27 6.43 0.74
CA LEU A 92 20.95 5.45 -0.11
C LEU A 92 21.85 6.14 -1.14
N THR A 93 21.38 7.22 -1.76
CA THR A 93 22.15 7.99 -2.74
C THR A 93 23.40 8.61 -2.11
N GLN A 94 23.31 9.17 -0.90
CA GLN A 94 24.46 9.68 -0.13
C GLN A 94 25.47 8.59 0.21
N LYS A 95 25.02 7.34 0.36
CA LYS A 95 25.90 6.17 0.53
C LYS A 95 26.50 5.65 -0.79
N GLY A 96 26.17 6.26 -1.93
CA GLY A 96 26.67 5.88 -3.25
C GLY A 96 25.83 4.79 -3.94
N TYR A 97 24.63 4.50 -3.45
CA TYR A 97 23.72 3.54 -4.07
C TYR A 97 22.60 4.28 -4.83
N PRO A 98 22.44 4.05 -6.14
CA PRO A 98 21.33 4.60 -6.88
C PRO A 98 19.99 4.18 -6.26
N ALA A 99 19.08 5.13 -6.06
CA ALA A 99 17.77 4.88 -5.49
C ALA A 99 16.72 5.80 -6.12
N TYR A 100 15.47 5.31 -6.17
CA TYR A 100 14.32 6.03 -6.70
C TYR A 100 13.13 5.88 -5.76
N SER A 101 12.68 6.99 -5.18
CA SER A 101 11.46 7.03 -4.40
C SER A 101 10.23 6.92 -5.30
N GLN A 102 9.25 6.12 -4.90
CA GLN A 102 7.94 6.08 -5.52
C GLN A 102 6.90 6.90 -4.72
N SER A 103 7.34 7.95 -3.99
CA SER A 103 6.44 8.94 -3.38
C SER A 103 5.55 9.59 -4.44
N GLU A 104 4.40 10.11 -4.04
CA GLU A 104 3.44 10.72 -4.95
C GLU A 104 4.12 11.82 -5.80
N ASP A 105 4.84 12.74 -5.17
CA ASP A 105 5.57 13.80 -5.88
C ASP A 105 6.59 13.23 -6.87
N SER A 106 7.37 12.24 -6.47
CA SER A 106 8.41 11.65 -7.32
C SER A 106 7.84 10.95 -8.55
N ILE A 107 6.75 10.19 -8.41
CA ILE A 107 6.12 9.50 -9.55
C ILE A 107 5.45 10.47 -10.53
N TYR A 108 4.89 11.58 -10.04
CA TYR A 108 4.34 12.66 -10.88
C TYR A 108 5.45 13.39 -11.63
N LEU A 109 6.48 13.87 -10.94
CA LEU A 109 7.58 14.62 -11.52
C LEU A 109 8.35 13.84 -12.59
N THR A 110 8.51 12.54 -12.40
CA THR A 110 9.25 11.66 -13.33
C THR A 110 8.39 11.04 -14.42
N GLY A 111 7.08 11.32 -14.46
CA GLY A 111 6.15 10.73 -15.41
C GLY A 111 5.93 9.23 -15.23
N PHE A 112 6.24 8.69 -14.05
CA PHE A 112 6.02 7.28 -13.73
C PHE A 112 4.54 6.98 -13.41
N TYR A 113 3.77 8.00 -13.04
CA TYR A 113 2.32 7.91 -12.93
C TYR A 113 1.64 8.34 -14.23
N ASN A 114 0.69 7.53 -14.68
CA ASN A 114 -0.12 7.82 -15.85
C ASN A 114 -1.52 8.33 -15.40
N GLU A 115 -1.77 9.61 -15.56
CA GLU A 115 -3.02 10.27 -15.15
C GLU A 115 -4.25 9.72 -15.88
N LYS A 116 -4.11 9.37 -17.18
CA LYS A 116 -5.22 8.84 -17.97
C LYS A 116 -5.68 7.47 -17.49
N THR A 117 -4.72 6.62 -17.13
CA THR A 117 -5.02 5.26 -16.64
C THR A 117 -5.06 5.19 -15.12
N LYS A 118 -4.73 6.28 -14.41
CA LYS A 118 -4.61 6.33 -12.94
C LYS A 118 -3.80 5.14 -12.40
N SER A 119 -2.60 4.96 -12.92
CA SER A 119 -1.74 3.82 -12.56
C SER A 119 -0.26 4.12 -12.71
N THR A 120 0.54 3.39 -11.96
CA THR A 120 2.00 3.28 -12.14
C THR A 120 2.35 1.91 -12.72
N PRO A 121 3.47 1.75 -13.43
CA PRO A 121 3.95 0.46 -13.91
C PRO A 121 4.21 -0.56 -12.80
N LEU A 122 4.58 -0.09 -11.60
CA LEU A 122 4.86 -0.94 -10.43
C LEU A 122 4.19 -0.37 -9.16
N PRO A 123 2.91 -0.70 -8.91
CA PRO A 123 2.21 -0.27 -7.70
C PRO A 123 2.80 -0.89 -6.42
N HIS A 124 2.83 -0.17 -5.31
CA HIS A 124 3.32 -0.64 -3.98
C HIS A 124 2.69 -1.97 -3.56
N LYS A 125 1.39 -2.16 -3.79
CA LYS A 125 0.67 -3.41 -3.48
C LYS A 125 1.20 -4.62 -4.26
N THR A 126 1.76 -4.41 -5.46
CA THR A 126 2.40 -5.48 -6.23
C THR A 126 3.69 -5.91 -5.53
N ILE A 127 4.50 -4.96 -5.09
CA ILE A 127 5.72 -5.23 -4.33
C ILE A 127 5.39 -5.92 -3.00
N ALA A 128 4.35 -5.43 -2.28
CA ALA A 128 3.89 -6.05 -1.05
C ALA A 128 3.44 -7.51 -1.25
N ARG A 129 2.78 -7.80 -2.38
CA ARG A 129 2.41 -9.17 -2.74
C ARG A 129 3.64 -10.03 -3.04
N LEU A 130 4.63 -9.50 -3.76
CA LEU A 130 5.91 -10.18 -4.02
C LEU A 130 6.68 -10.43 -2.72
N ALA A 131 6.57 -9.55 -1.73
CA ALA A 131 7.11 -9.74 -0.39
C ALA A 131 6.38 -10.83 0.44
N GLY A 132 5.33 -11.46 -0.09
CA GLY A 132 4.55 -12.46 0.63
C GLY A 132 3.67 -11.92 1.76
N LEU A 133 3.46 -10.59 1.85
CA LEU A 133 2.75 -9.96 2.96
C LEU A 133 1.24 -10.20 2.92
N GLY A 134 0.70 -10.52 1.75
CA GLY A 134 -0.72 -10.69 1.57
C GLY A 134 -1.13 -10.92 0.12
N TRP A 135 -2.39 -10.66 -0.17
CA TRP A 135 -2.99 -10.79 -1.50
C TRP A 135 -3.75 -9.52 -1.89
N ILE A 136 -4.05 -9.37 -3.17
CA ILE A 136 -4.92 -8.31 -3.64
C ILE A 136 -6.38 -8.73 -3.45
N GLY A 137 -7.11 -7.98 -2.64
CA GLY A 137 -8.53 -8.22 -2.35
C GLY A 137 -9.45 -7.85 -3.51
N LYS A 138 -10.74 -8.23 -3.40
CA LYS A 138 -11.77 -7.86 -4.39
C LYS A 138 -12.02 -6.35 -4.49
N HIS A 139 -11.57 -5.57 -3.53
CA HIS A 139 -11.55 -4.10 -3.58
C HIS A 139 -10.26 -3.52 -4.20
N ASN A 140 -9.42 -4.38 -4.80
CA ASN A 140 -8.18 -4.00 -5.48
C ASN A 140 -7.07 -3.42 -4.57
N LEU A 141 -7.17 -3.57 -3.26
CA LEU A 141 -6.13 -3.18 -2.31
C LEU A 141 -5.44 -4.42 -1.73
N LEU A 142 -4.23 -4.23 -1.18
CA LEU A 142 -3.56 -5.28 -0.42
C LEU A 142 -4.39 -5.66 0.80
N VAL A 143 -4.47 -6.94 1.09
CA VAL A 143 -5.03 -7.51 2.32
C VAL A 143 -3.97 -8.37 2.97
N THR A 144 -3.59 -8.06 4.19
CA THR A 144 -2.66 -8.86 4.99
C THR A 144 -3.42 -9.68 6.03
N PRO A 145 -2.89 -10.84 6.47
CA PRO A 145 -3.48 -11.60 7.57
C PRO A 145 -3.50 -10.83 8.90
N GLU A 146 -2.54 -9.94 9.09
CA GLU A 146 -2.33 -9.22 10.34
C GLU A 146 -3.17 -7.96 10.46
N TYR A 147 -3.16 -7.10 9.43
CA TYR A 147 -3.78 -5.76 9.45
C TYR A 147 -4.99 -5.62 8.55
N GLY A 148 -5.34 -6.68 7.78
CA GLY A 148 -6.31 -6.53 6.70
C GLY A 148 -5.81 -5.53 5.66
N SER A 149 -6.63 -4.54 5.30
CA SER A 149 -6.24 -3.45 4.38
C SER A 149 -5.96 -2.12 5.10
N ALA A 150 -5.67 -2.17 6.40
CA ALA A 150 -5.45 -0.99 7.25
C ALA A 150 -4.00 -0.48 7.17
N ILE A 151 -3.45 -0.35 5.97
CA ILE A 151 -2.02 -0.02 5.75
C ILE A 151 -1.85 1.00 4.65
N CYS A 152 -0.93 1.95 4.88
CA CYS A 152 -0.37 2.85 3.87
C CYS A 152 1.01 2.32 3.46
N LEU A 153 1.35 2.44 2.20
CA LEU A 153 2.56 1.86 1.61
C LEU A 153 3.28 2.87 0.76
N CYS A 154 4.61 2.93 0.89
CA CYS A 154 5.46 3.53 -0.13
C CYS A 154 6.67 2.64 -0.41
N THR A 155 7.39 2.89 -1.50
CA THR A 155 8.49 2.03 -1.98
C THR A 155 9.65 2.85 -2.48
N VAL A 156 10.86 2.34 -2.24
CA VAL A 156 12.09 2.82 -2.87
C VAL A 156 12.66 1.71 -3.74
N LEU A 157 12.94 1.99 -5.01
CA LEU A 157 13.67 1.10 -5.92
C LEU A 157 15.16 1.40 -5.80
N THR A 158 16.01 0.37 -5.77
CA THR A 158 17.45 0.57 -5.57
C THR A 158 18.29 -0.60 -6.09
N ASP A 159 19.57 -0.32 -6.36
CA ASP A 159 20.62 -1.32 -6.59
C ASP A 159 21.58 -1.47 -5.39
N ALA A 160 21.19 -0.96 -4.21
CA ALA A 160 21.93 -1.19 -2.98
C ALA A 160 22.09 -2.70 -2.71
N PRO A 161 23.23 -3.15 -2.14
CA PRO A 161 23.50 -4.57 -1.88
C PRO A 161 22.70 -5.06 -0.65
N ILE A 162 21.38 -5.05 -0.78
CA ILE A 162 20.44 -5.57 0.22
C ILE A 162 20.18 -7.06 -0.03
N THR A 163 19.97 -7.79 1.05
CA THR A 163 19.52 -9.19 0.98
C THR A 163 17.99 -9.21 0.89
N THR A 164 17.47 -9.77 -0.19
CA THR A 164 16.02 -9.92 -0.39
C THR A 164 15.52 -11.23 0.20
N GLN A 165 14.27 -11.25 0.66
CA GLN A 165 13.64 -12.46 1.15
C GLN A 165 13.19 -13.32 -0.02
N GLU A 166 13.53 -14.61 0.00
CA GLU A 166 12.95 -15.57 -0.91
C GLU A 166 11.51 -15.88 -0.46
N VAL A 167 10.56 -15.61 -1.31
CA VAL A 167 9.15 -15.97 -1.12
C VAL A 167 8.82 -17.05 -2.15
N GLU A 168 8.56 -18.28 -1.69
CA GLU A 168 8.28 -19.42 -2.58
C GLU A 168 7.14 -19.14 -3.54
N ALA A 169 6.05 -18.53 -3.05
CA ALA A 169 4.95 -18.03 -3.89
C ALA A 169 4.17 -16.93 -3.16
N PRO A 170 3.72 -15.90 -3.89
CA PRO A 170 2.79 -14.91 -3.34
C PRO A 170 1.49 -15.57 -2.87
N LEU A 171 0.94 -15.10 -1.74
CA LEU A 171 -0.29 -15.64 -1.17
C LEU A 171 -1.46 -15.54 -2.17
N SER A 172 -2.18 -16.63 -2.32
CA SER A 172 -3.44 -16.65 -3.09
C SER A 172 -4.55 -15.90 -2.33
N SER A 173 -5.51 -15.36 -3.08
CA SER A 173 -6.61 -14.60 -2.49
C SER A 173 -7.44 -15.42 -1.51
N GLN A 174 -7.57 -14.93 -0.27
CA GLN A 174 -8.40 -15.50 0.78
C GLN A 174 -9.80 -14.87 0.83
N CYS A 175 -10.20 -14.10 -0.19
CA CYS A 175 -11.53 -13.49 -0.27
C CYS A 175 -12.66 -14.52 -0.49
N GLY A 176 -12.39 -15.65 -1.12
CA GLY A 176 -13.36 -16.73 -1.33
C GLY A 176 -14.73 -16.24 -1.80
N ARG A 177 -15.80 -16.63 -1.10
CA ARG A 177 -17.18 -16.18 -1.37
C ARG A 177 -17.55 -14.83 -0.75
N CYS A 178 -16.62 -14.18 -0.02
CA CYS A 178 -16.89 -12.89 0.61
C CYS A 178 -17.27 -11.84 -0.44
N GLY A 179 -18.33 -11.09 -0.19
CA GLY A 179 -18.81 -9.99 -1.03
C GLY A 179 -18.99 -8.68 -0.26
N VAL A 180 -18.45 -8.56 0.96
CA VAL A 180 -18.68 -7.41 1.84
C VAL A 180 -18.26 -6.09 1.19
N CYS A 181 -17.05 -6.02 0.62
CA CYS A 181 -16.57 -4.78 -0.01
C CYS A 181 -17.42 -4.36 -1.21
N GLN A 182 -17.95 -5.32 -1.98
CA GLN A 182 -18.87 -5.04 -3.08
C GLN A 182 -20.21 -4.52 -2.57
N ALA A 183 -20.78 -5.17 -1.55
CA ALA A 183 -22.09 -4.80 -1.00
C ALA A 183 -22.08 -3.43 -0.31
N ILE A 184 -20.96 -3.02 0.30
CA ILE A 184 -20.84 -1.73 1.01
C ILE A 184 -20.38 -0.58 0.12
N CYS A 185 -19.99 -0.85 -1.12
CA CYS A 185 -19.48 0.17 -2.03
C CYS A 185 -20.58 1.13 -2.44
N VAL A 186 -20.50 2.37 -1.96
CA VAL A 186 -21.51 3.41 -2.24
C VAL A 186 -21.56 3.80 -3.71
N ASP A 187 -20.45 3.68 -4.41
CA ASP A 187 -20.32 4.01 -5.83
C ASP A 187 -20.59 2.79 -6.75
N ASN A 188 -20.81 1.60 -6.20
CA ASN A 188 -21.01 0.33 -6.92
C ASN A 188 -19.87 -0.02 -7.91
N VAL A 189 -18.65 0.42 -7.65
CA VAL A 189 -17.50 0.26 -8.58
C VAL A 189 -16.74 -1.05 -8.41
N ILE A 190 -16.93 -1.79 -7.30
CA ILE A 190 -16.25 -3.06 -7.02
C ILE A 190 -17.02 -4.19 -7.68
N LYS A 191 -16.36 -4.90 -8.61
CA LYS A 191 -17.00 -5.92 -9.45
C LYS A 191 -17.10 -7.31 -8.81
N GLY A 192 -16.62 -7.47 -7.56
CA GLY A 192 -16.70 -8.73 -6.80
C GLY A 192 -15.78 -9.85 -7.28
N LYS A 193 -14.96 -9.61 -8.30
CA LYS A 193 -14.00 -10.56 -8.85
C LYS A 193 -12.72 -10.57 -8.00
N ALA A 194 -12.20 -11.76 -7.70
CA ALA A 194 -10.88 -11.89 -7.11
C ALA A 194 -9.82 -11.49 -8.14
N TRP A 195 -8.78 -10.80 -7.70
CA TRP A 195 -7.65 -10.44 -8.53
C TRP A 195 -6.67 -11.62 -8.63
N ASP A 196 -6.13 -11.83 -9.81
CA ASP A 196 -4.96 -12.65 -10.09
C ASP A 196 -4.06 -11.96 -11.12
N VAL A 197 -2.90 -12.55 -11.44
CA VAL A 197 -1.92 -11.95 -12.36
C VAL A 197 -2.44 -11.76 -13.80
N SER A 198 -3.47 -12.48 -14.20
CA SER A 198 -4.12 -12.38 -15.50
C SER A 198 -5.28 -11.37 -15.51
N THR A 199 -5.69 -10.89 -14.34
CA THR A 199 -6.86 -10.02 -14.18
C THR A 199 -6.44 -8.56 -14.27
N SER A 200 -6.94 -7.83 -15.25
CA SER A 200 -6.75 -6.38 -15.31
C SER A 200 -7.43 -5.69 -14.12
N ARG A 201 -6.89 -4.55 -13.68
CA ARG A 201 -7.50 -3.72 -12.64
C ARG A 201 -8.97 -3.41 -12.96
N ASP A 202 -9.26 -3.04 -14.20
CA ASP A 202 -10.61 -2.68 -14.63
C ASP A 202 -11.59 -3.86 -14.62
N GLY A 203 -11.09 -5.10 -14.57
CA GLY A 203 -11.89 -6.31 -14.30
C GLY A 203 -12.31 -6.45 -12.84
N VAL A 204 -11.69 -5.73 -11.91
CA VAL A 204 -11.92 -5.79 -10.46
C VAL A 204 -12.62 -4.54 -9.94
N LEU A 205 -12.20 -3.36 -10.40
CA LEU A 205 -12.63 -2.06 -9.89
C LEU A 205 -12.71 -1.04 -11.04
N ASP A 206 -13.77 -0.22 -11.06
CA ASP A 206 -13.79 1.02 -11.83
C ASP A 206 -13.16 2.15 -10.98
N VAL A 207 -11.87 2.41 -11.24
CA VAL A 207 -11.12 3.42 -10.49
C VAL A 207 -11.56 4.85 -10.80
N TYR A 208 -12.19 5.07 -11.95
CA TYR A 208 -12.58 6.42 -12.40
C TYR A 208 -13.82 6.94 -11.66
N GLN A 209 -14.67 6.03 -11.20
CA GLN A 209 -15.89 6.35 -10.45
C GLN A 209 -15.71 6.19 -8.93
N CYS A 210 -14.56 5.68 -8.46
CA CYS A 210 -14.31 5.49 -7.05
C CYS A 210 -14.08 6.83 -6.34
N THR A 211 -14.87 7.12 -5.31
CA THR A 211 -14.75 8.35 -4.49
C THR A 211 -13.81 8.19 -3.30
N THR A 212 -13.09 7.10 -3.20
CA THR A 212 -12.15 6.81 -2.09
C THR A 212 -12.82 6.92 -0.70
N CYS A 213 -14.08 6.49 -0.59
CA CYS A 213 -14.87 6.62 0.64
C CYS A 213 -14.40 5.75 1.81
N PHE A 214 -13.42 4.89 1.61
CA PHE A 214 -12.78 4.01 2.58
C PHE A 214 -13.67 2.88 3.16
N LYS A 215 -14.95 2.82 2.79
CA LYS A 215 -15.90 1.82 3.31
C LYS A 215 -15.45 0.38 3.05
N CYS A 216 -14.91 0.09 1.87
CA CYS A 216 -14.43 -1.24 1.53
C CYS A 216 -13.25 -1.69 2.41
N VAL A 217 -12.41 -0.75 2.88
CA VAL A 217 -11.28 -1.03 3.78
C VAL A 217 -11.78 -1.35 5.18
N VAL A 218 -12.58 -0.42 5.77
CA VAL A 218 -12.99 -0.55 7.18
C VAL A 218 -13.99 -1.68 7.40
N HIS A 219 -14.78 -2.08 6.41
CA HIS A 219 -15.70 -3.21 6.52
C HIS A 219 -15.11 -4.55 6.02
N CYS A 220 -13.88 -4.56 5.51
CA CYS A 220 -13.22 -5.82 5.16
C CYS A 220 -13.14 -6.74 6.40
N PRO A 221 -13.57 -8.02 6.33
CA PRO A 221 -13.52 -8.92 7.48
C PRO A 221 -12.10 -9.08 8.08
N TRP A 222 -11.06 -8.97 7.27
CA TRP A 222 -9.68 -9.03 7.75
C TRP A 222 -9.28 -7.76 8.51
N THR A 223 -9.71 -6.59 8.04
CA THR A 223 -9.55 -5.33 8.76
C THR A 223 -10.36 -5.33 10.06
N GLN A 224 -11.58 -5.88 10.04
CA GLN A 224 -12.39 -6.03 11.25
C GLN A 224 -11.74 -6.95 12.29
N LYS A 225 -11.10 -8.04 11.86
CA LYS A 225 -10.31 -8.90 12.76
C LYS A 225 -9.15 -8.13 13.39
N TYR A 226 -8.44 -7.29 12.62
CA TYR A 226 -7.38 -6.44 13.16
C TYR A 226 -7.93 -5.47 14.21
N ILE A 227 -9.03 -4.77 13.91
CA ILE A 227 -9.68 -3.84 14.83
C ILE A 227 -10.05 -4.57 16.14
N GLN A 228 -10.67 -5.73 16.07
CA GLN A 228 -11.13 -6.52 17.22
C GLN A 228 -9.97 -6.99 18.10
N ARG A 229 -8.88 -7.50 17.50
CA ARG A 229 -7.69 -7.95 18.24
C ARG A 229 -7.00 -6.83 19.03
N ASN A 230 -7.13 -5.59 18.58
CA ASN A 230 -6.48 -4.42 19.17
C ASN A 230 -7.47 -3.49 19.91
N CYS A 231 -8.71 -3.96 20.14
CA CYS A 231 -9.62 -3.36 21.09
C CYS A 231 -9.26 -3.94 22.46
N GLY A 232 -8.40 -3.26 23.23
CA GLY A 232 -8.34 -3.53 24.66
C GLY A 232 -9.72 -3.29 25.28
N TYR A 233 -10.17 -4.22 26.12
CA TYR A 233 -11.35 -4.10 26.99
C TYR A 233 -11.18 -2.95 27.93
#